data_7a432af7298d8cc562cdc0abd9a0c3ff
#
_entry.id   7a432af7298d8cc562cdc0abd9a0c3ff
#
_cell.length_a   1.000
_cell.length_b   1.000
_cell.length_c   1.000
_cell.angle_alpha   90.00
_cell.angle_beta   90.00
_cell.angle_gamma   90.00
#
_symmetry.space_group_name_H-M   'P 1'
#
loop_
_entity.id
_entity.type
_entity.pdbx_description
1 polymer ?
#
loop_
_entity_poly.entity_id
_entity_poly.type
_entity_poly.pdbx_seq_one_letter_code
_entity_poly.pdbx_strand_id
1 'polypeptide(L)'
;NSGQPLQAACLLYKITGEQKYLDEAYAIAESCHKKWFIPYRSKELNLTFNIFAPKQDMWFNTIMCRGFFELYSIDNNRKYVDDIEKSMIHAWERSCHQSNNLLNDDDLRGGTTKTSWEIRMQGALVELYARLAVLERENR
;
A
#
# COMPACT_ATOMS: atom_id res chain seq x y z
N ASN A 1 -1.56 -11.50 -10.05
CA ASN A 1 -1.93 -11.01 -8.72
C ASN A 1 -0.85 -11.38 -7.70
N SER A 2 0.21 -10.57 -7.65
CA SER A 2 1.42 -10.86 -6.86
C SER A 2 1.20 -10.79 -5.34
N GLY A 3 0.16 -10.11 -4.88
CA GLY A 3 -0.09 -9.93 -3.44
C GLY A 3 -0.66 -11.16 -2.74
N GLN A 4 -1.44 -11.96 -3.43
CA GLN A 4 -2.00 -13.19 -2.84
C GLN A 4 -0.92 -14.22 -2.49
N PRO A 5 0.08 -14.51 -3.35
CA PRO A 5 1.20 -15.37 -2.98
C PRO A 5 1.98 -14.85 -1.77
N LEU A 6 2.20 -13.53 -1.66
CA LEU A 6 2.86 -12.93 -0.51
C LEU A 6 2.10 -13.21 0.79
N GLN A 7 0.80 -12.92 0.79
CA GLN A 7 -0.03 -13.17 1.98
C GLN A 7 -0.10 -14.66 2.32
N ALA A 8 -0.23 -15.53 1.31
CA ALA A 8 -0.23 -16.99 1.50
C ALA A 8 1.08 -17.48 2.12
N ALA A 9 2.23 -17.02 1.65
CA ALA A 9 3.53 -17.38 2.21
C ALA A 9 3.65 -16.95 3.69
N CYS A 10 3.23 -15.73 4.02
CA CYS A 10 3.19 -15.27 5.41
C CYS A 10 2.31 -16.15 6.30
N LEU A 11 1.11 -16.50 5.84
CA LEU A 11 0.19 -17.36 6.59
C LEU A 11 0.73 -18.79 6.75
N LEU A 12 1.35 -19.35 5.71
CA LEU A 12 2.01 -20.65 5.79
C LEU A 12 3.14 -20.64 6.83
N TYR A 13 3.95 -19.59 6.85
CA TYR A 13 4.97 -19.45 7.89
C TYR A 13 4.35 -19.43 9.30
N LYS A 14 3.29 -18.64 9.51
CA LYS A 14 2.59 -18.57 10.81
C LYS A 14 2.04 -19.93 11.27
N ILE A 15 1.58 -20.75 10.33
CA ILE A 15 0.98 -22.06 10.63
C ILE A 15 2.05 -23.13 10.86
N THR A 16 3.09 -23.15 10.01
CA THR A 16 4.08 -24.27 9.99
C THR A 16 5.36 -23.96 10.75
N GLY A 17 5.73 -22.70 10.90
CA GLY A 17 7.03 -22.27 11.42
C GLY A 17 8.20 -22.53 10.45
N GLU A 18 7.95 -23.01 9.23
CA GLU A 18 9.00 -23.35 8.28
C GLU A 18 9.61 -22.10 7.64
N GLN A 19 10.90 -21.86 7.85
CA GLN A 19 11.63 -20.68 7.38
C GLN A 19 11.52 -20.45 5.87
N LYS A 20 11.43 -21.49 5.07
CA LYS A 20 11.29 -21.39 3.61
C LYS A 20 10.12 -20.49 3.16
N TYR A 21 9.01 -20.51 3.91
CA TYR A 21 7.84 -19.66 3.58
C TYR A 21 8.07 -18.18 3.92
N LEU A 22 8.84 -17.90 4.96
CA LEU A 22 9.22 -16.53 5.28
C LEU A 22 10.23 -15.98 4.26
N ASP A 23 11.20 -16.80 3.84
CA ASP A 23 12.16 -16.44 2.80
C ASP A 23 11.45 -16.14 1.46
N GLU A 24 10.47 -16.97 1.10
CA GLU A 24 9.60 -16.74 -0.05
C GLU A 24 8.80 -15.44 0.08
N ALA A 25 8.22 -15.18 1.25
CA ALA A 25 7.48 -13.95 1.52
C ALA A 25 8.39 -12.71 1.31
N TYR A 26 9.61 -12.71 1.81
CA TYR A 26 10.56 -11.60 1.60
C TYR A 26 10.91 -11.42 0.11
N ALA A 27 11.16 -12.51 -0.61
CA ALA A 27 11.48 -12.44 -2.03
C ALA A 27 10.33 -11.86 -2.85
N ILE A 28 9.09 -12.29 -2.57
CA ILE A 28 7.89 -11.75 -3.22
C ILE A 28 7.67 -10.29 -2.84
N ALA A 29 7.79 -9.93 -1.56
CA ALA A 29 7.62 -8.57 -1.08
C ALA A 29 8.58 -7.59 -1.75
N GLU A 30 9.86 -7.94 -1.82
CA GLU A 30 10.88 -7.11 -2.49
C GLU A 30 10.58 -6.93 -3.98
N SER A 31 10.18 -8.01 -4.66
CA SER A 31 9.84 -7.98 -6.08
C SER A 31 8.60 -7.12 -6.36
N CYS A 32 7.57 -7.25 -5.52
CA CYS A 32 6.34 -6.45 -5.60
C CYS A 32 6.64 -4.97 -5.36
N HIS A 33 7.39 -4.65 -4.30
CA HIS A 33 7.72 -3.28 -3.97
C HIS A 33 8.53 -2.61 -5.10
N LYS A 34 9.58 -3.28 -5.59
CA LYS A 34 10.40 -2.78 -6.69
C LYS A 34 9.61 -2.55 -7.99
N LYS A 35 8.58 -3.36 -8.24
CA LYS A 35 7.77 -3.27 -9.46
C LYS A 35 6.67 -2.22 -9.40
N TRP A 36 6.02 -2.08 -8.25
CA TRP A 36 4.77 -1.34 -8.12
C TRP A 36 4.89 -0.03 -7.37
N PHE A 37 6.08 0.27 -6.84
CA PHE A 37 6.41 1.55 -6.23
C PHE A 37 7.55 2.23 -6.98
N ILE A 38 7.54 3.55 -6.98
CA ILE A 38 8.58 4.38 -7.61
C ILE A 38 9.10 5.42 -6.62
N PRO A 39 10.38 5.78 -6.67
CA PRO A 39 10.91 6.87 -5.86
C PRO A 39 10.18 8.18 -6.16
N TYR A 40 9.78 8.88 -5.12
CA TYR A 40 9.06 10.13 -5.22
C TYR A 40 9.49 11.13 -4.14
N ARG A 41 9.67 12.39 -4.53
CA ARG A 41 9.94 13.51 -3.62
C ARG A 41 8.67 14.31 -3.40
N SER A 42 8.06 14.15 -2.24
CA SER A 42 6.93 14.98 -1.82
C SER A 42 7.46 16.32 -1.27
N LYS A 43 6.97 17.41 -1.84
CA LYS A 43 7.25 18.76 -1.31
C LYS A 43 6.46 19.02 -0.03
N GLU A 44 5.26 18.51 0.05
CA GLU A 44 4.33 18.68 1.16
C GLU A 44 4.84 18.01 2.44
N LEU A 45 5.27 16.77 2.31
CA LEU A 45 5.84 16.01 3.42
C LEU A 45 7.33 16.31 3.64
N ASN A 46 7.96 17.06 2.73
CA ASN A 46 9.41 17.32 2.69
C ASN A 46 10.25 16.03 2.79
N LEU A 47 9.75 14.93 2.23
CA LEU A 47 10.34 13.60 2.30
C LEU A 47 10.53 12.98 0.92
N THR A 48 11.50 12.05 0.83
CA THR A 48 11.63 11.12 -0.29
C THR A 48 11.22 9.74 0.20
N PHE A 49 10.32 9.08 -0.53
CA PHE A 49 9.81 7.73 -0.25
C PHE A 49 9.38 7.07 -1.55
N ASN A 50 8.96 5.81 -1.50
CA ASN A 50 8.42 5.17 -2.69
C ASN A 50 6.89 5.25 -2.66
N ILE A 51 6.31 5.85 -3.70
CA ILE A 51 4.87 5.97 -3.88
C ILE A 51 4.38 4.94 -4.89
N PHE A 52 3.11 4.56 -4.83
CA PHE A 52 2.50 3.71 -5.86
C PHE A 52 2.74 4.31 -7.25
N ALA A 53 3.24 3.50 -8.18
CA ALA A 53 3.42 3.93 -9.56
C ALA A 53 2.06 4.31 -10.19
N PRO A 54 2.00 5.33 -11.05
CA PRO A 54 0.74 5.79 -11.64
C PRO A 54 0.12 4.77 -12.61
N LYS A 55 -1.16 4.94 -12.92
CA LYS A 55 -1.93 4.13 -13.86
C LYS A 55 -2.02 2.65 -13.48
N GLN A 56 -2.05 2.38 -12.19
CA GLN A 56 -2.26 1.05 -11.66
C GLN A 56 -3.70 0.88 -11.17
N ASP A 57 -4.14 -0.36 -11.15
CA ASP A 57 -5.41 -0.73 -10.53
C ASP A 57 -5.24 -0.81 -8.99
N MET A 58 -5.75 0.17 -8.26
CA MET A 58 -5.63 0.24 -6.81
C MET A 58 -6.31 -0.92 -6.08
N TRP A 59 -7.29 -1.56 -6.69
CA TRP A 59 -7.87 -2.79 -6.15
C TRP A 59 -6.82 -3.90 -6.01
N PHE A 60 -6.04 -4.14 -7.07
CA PHE A 60 -4.96 -5.13 -7.03
C PHE A 60 -3.80 -4.71 -6.13
N ASN A 61 -3.48 -3.41 -6.09
CA ASN A 61 -2.47 -2.90 -5.17
C ASN A 61 -2.89 -3.08 -3.70
N THR A 62 -4.15 -2.88 -3.37
CA THR A 62 -4.64 -3.11 -2.01
C THR A 62 -4.57 -4.58 -1.61
N ILE A 63 -4.89 -5.50 -2.53
CA ILE A 63 -4.68 -6.94 -2.29
C ILE A 63 -3.18 -7.25 -2.05
N MET A 64 -2.28 -6.61 -2.78
CA MET A 64 -0.83 -6.72 -2.54
C MET A 64 -0.45 -6.18 -1.15
N CYS A 65 -1.00 -5.04 -0.77
CA CYS A 65 -0.72 -4.43 0.53
C CYS A 65 -1.18 -5.29 1.71
N ARG A 66 -2.24 -6.10 1.56
CA ARG A 66 -2.61 -7.10 2.58
C ARG A 66 -1.43 -8.02 2.91
N GLY A 67 -0.66 -8.43 1.91
CA GLY A 67 0.56 -9.22 2.10
C GLY A 67 1.65 -8.45 2.85
N PHE A 68 1.86 -7.16 2.56
CA PHE A 68 2.83 -6.34 3.29
C PHE A 68 2.43 -6.13 4.76
N PHE A 69 1.14 -5.91 5.05
CA PHE A 69 0.65 -5.83 6.44
C PHE A 69 0.80 -7.18 7.17
N GLU A 70 0.58 -8.30 6.47
CA GLU A 70 0.77 -9.63 7.03
C GLU A 70 2.25 -9.88 7.35
N LEU A 71 3.17 -9.51 6.46
CA LEU A 71 4.61 -9.63 6.69
C LEU A 71 5.06 -8.75 7.88
N TYR A 72 4.58 -7.50 7.96
CA TYR A 72 4.82 -6.61 9.09
C TYR A 72 4.39 -7.23 10.43
N SER A 73 3.27 -7.94 10.45
CA SER A 73 2.79 -8.61 11.68
C SER A 73 3.69 -9.77 12.14
N ILE A 74 4.63 -10.22 11.31
CA ILE A 74 5.60 -11.27 11.64
C ILE A 74 6.91 -10.66 12.14
N ASP A 75 7.43 -9.65 11.43
CA ASP A 75 8.79 -9.14 11.65
C ASP A 75 8.87 -7.73 12.25
N ASN A 76 7.73 -7.04 12.37
CA ASN A 76 7.62 -5.63 12.79
C ASN A 76 8.46 -4.65 11.93
N ASN A 77 8.86 -5.06 10.73
CA ASN A 77 9.64 -4.23 9.82
C ASN A 77 8.72 -3.31 9.01
N ARG A 78 8.76 -2.02 9.28
CA ARG A 78 7.91 -1.01 8.63
C ARG A 78 8.30 -0.65 7.20
N LYS A 79 9.37 -1.23 6.63
CA LYS A 79 9.91 -0.87 5.31
C LYS A 79 8.83 -0.62 4.25
N TYR A 80 7.90 -1.56 4.08
CA TYR A 80 6.85 -1.47 3.07
C TYR A 80 5.63 -0.69 3.56
N VAL A 81 5.29 -0.86 4.84
CA VAL A 81 4.15 -0.17 5.46
C VAL A 81 4.38 1.33 5.50
N ASP A 82 5.60 1.80 5.76
CA ASP A 82 5.94 3.22 5.74
C ASP A 82 5.74 3.86 4.37
N ASP A 83 6.10 3.18 3.29
CA ASP A 83 5.87 3.69 1.93
C ASP A 83 4.37 3.72 1.59
N ILE A 84 3.59 2.74 2.04
CA ILE A 84 2.13 2.75 1.92
C ILE A 84 1.55 3.94 2.71
N GLU A 85 1.92 4.11 3.96
CA GLU A 85 1.44 5.19 4.83
C GLU A 85 1.75 6.57 4.24
N LYS A 86 2.99 6.81 3.84
CA LYS A 86 3.40 8.07 3.21
C LYS A 86 2.67 8.32 1.89
N SER A 87 2.45 7.26 1.10
CA SER A 87 1.65 7.35 -0.14
C SER A 87 0.22 7.79 0.15
N MET A 88 -0.41 7.22 1.18
CA MET A 88 -1.80 7.52 1.53
C MET A 88 -1.94 8.92 2.15
N ILE A 89 -1.00 9.35 3.01
CA ILE A 89 -0.98 10.72 3.53
C ILE A 89 -0.81 11.73 2.38
N HIS A 90 0.16 11.49 1.50
CA HIS A 90 0.38 12.37 0.34
C HIS A 90 -0.84 12.41 -0.59
N ALA A 91 -1.49 11.26 -0.83
CA ALA A 91 -2.68 11.19 -1.66
C ALA A 91 -3.84 12.03 -1.09
N TRP A 92 -4.05 12.01 0.21
CA TRP A 92 -5.06 12.86 0.85
C TRP A 92 -4.81 14.34 0.60
N GLU A 93 -3.57 14.78 0.72
CA GLU A 93 -3.18 16.18 0.56
C GLU A 93 -3.20 16.66 -0.91
N ARG A 94 -2.92 15.78 -1.88
CA ARG A 94 -2.63 16.17 -3.27
C ARG A 94 -3.53 15.55 -4.33
N SER A 95 -4.16 14.44 -4.03
CA SER A 95 -4.99 13.69 -4.98
C SER A 95 -6.46 13.68 -4.60
N CYS A 96 -6.82 14.24 -3.44
CA CYS A 96 -8.20 14.34 -2.99
C CYS A 96 -8.93 15.46 -3.75
N HIS A 97 -10.05 15.12 -4.38
CA HIS A 97 -10.85 16.06 -5.12
C HIS A 97 -11.78 16.85 -4.17
N GLN A 98 -11.61 18.16 -4.07
CA GLN A 98 -12.26 18.99 -3.06
C GLN A 98 -13.80 18.99 -3.12
N SER A 99 -14.41 18.73 -4.30
CA SER A 99 -15.85 18.77 -4.46
C SER A 99 -16.60 17.53 -3.95
N ASN A 100 -15.90 16.38 -3.84
CA ASN A 100 -16.53 15.11 -3.48
C ASN A 100 -15.69 14.23 -2.55
N ASN A 101 -14.49 14.68 -2.17
CA ASN A 101 -13.52 13.97 -1.34
C ASN A 101 -13.08 12.59 -1.89
N LEU A 102 -13.21 12.38 -3.21
CA LEU A 102 -12.69 11.18 -3.85
C LEU A 102 -11.24 11.40 -4.28
N LEU A 103 -10.45 10.33 -4.22
CA LEU A 103 -9.04 10.37 -4.57
C LEU A 103 -8.83 10.12 -6.07
N ASN A 104 -7.79 10.73 -6.64
CA ASN A 104 -7.31 10.36 -7.97
C ASN A 104 -6.61 9.01 -7.88
N ASP A 105 -7.37 7.93 -8.08
CA ASP A 105 -6.86 6.55 -7.99
C ASP A 105 -5.96 6.14 -9.16
N ASP A 106 -5.84 6.97 -10.20
CA ASP A 106 -4.90 6.74 -11.31
C ASP A 106 -3.48 7.22 -10.99
N ASP A 107 -3.36 8.23 -10.12
CA ASP A 107 -2.07 8.80 -9.75
C ASP A 107 -2.14 9.47 -8.36
N LEU A 108 -1.66 8.77 -7.36
CA LEU A 108 -1.66 9.27 -5.98
C LEU A 108 -0.65 10.41 -5.74
N ARG A 109 0.21 10.75 -6.72
CA ARG A 109 1.14 11.88 -6.62
C ARG A 109 0.46 13.23 -6.72
N GLY A 110 -0.73 13.28 -7.26
CA GLY A 110 -1.51 14.51 -7.39
C GLY A 110 -2.50 14.45 -8.55
N GLY A 111 -3.13 15.60 -8.80
CA GLY A 111 -4.09 15.74 -9.88
C GLY A 111 -5.54 15.65 -9.41
N THR A 112 -6.32 16.62 -9.82
CA THR A 112 -7.74 16.75 -9.46
C THR A 112 -8.62 16.90 -10.70
N THR A 113 -8.10 16.50 -11.87
CA THR A 113 -8.80 16.62 -13.15
C THR A 113 -9.68 15.41 -13.48
N LYS A 114 -9.60 14.35 -12.68
CA LYS A 114 -10.44 13.17 -12.85
C LYS A 114 -11.92 13.52 -12.67
N THR A 115 -12.76 13.05 -13.58
CA THR A 115 -14.19 13.35 -13.59
C THR A 115 -15.08 12.13 -13.39
N SER A 116 -14.49 10.94 -13.36
CA SER A 116 -15.23 9.68 -13.12
C SER A 116 -14.40 8.76 -12.20
N TRP A 117 -15.09 8.05 -11.32
CA TRP A 117 -14.48 7.15 -10.34
C TRP A 117 -15.18 5.80 -10.34
N GLU A 118 -14.42 4.76 -10.14
CA GLU A 118 -14.95 3.44 -9.87
C GLU A 118 -15.05 3.21 -8.36
N ILE A 119 -16.21 2.82 -7.87
CA ILE A 119 -16.43 2.53 -6.44
C ILE A 119 -15.46 1.47 -5.92
N ARG A 120 -15.09 0.50 -6.75
CA ARG A 120 -14.11 -0.55 -6.45
C ARG A 120 -12.74 0.04 -6.10
N MET A 121 -12.28 1.02 -6.88
CA MET A 121 -10.98 1.68 -6.66
C MET A 121 -11.00 2.55 -5.41
N GLN A 122 -12.07 3.32 -5.21
CA GLN A 122 -12.21 4.14 -4.00
C GLN A 122 -12.36 3.27 -2.74
N GLY A 123 -13.11 2.17 -2.81
CA GLY A 123 -13.21 1.20 -1.72
C GLY A 123 -11.86 0.57 -1.35
N ALA A 124 -11.02 0.30 -2.34
CA ALA A 124 -9.66 -0.19 -2.11
C ALA A 124 -8.79 0.82 -1.33
N LEU A 125 -8.87 2.10 -1.68
CA LEU A 125 -8.16 3.16 -0.96
C LEU A 125 -8.69 3.33 0.47
N VAL A 126 -10.01 3.24 0.68
CA VAL A 126 -10.61 3.26 2.02
C VAL A 126 -10.10 2.09 2.88
N GLU A 127 -9.95 0.88 2.31
CA GLU A 127 -9.36 -0.25 3.02
C GLU A 127 -7.94 0.05 3.49
N LEU A 128 -7.10 0.69 2.67
CA LEU A 128 -5.73 1.05 3.06
C LEU A 128 -5.73 2.04 4.24
N TYR A 129 -6.56 3.09 4.20
CA TYR A 129 -6.69 4.02 5.33
C TYR A 129 -7.16 3.30 6.60
N ALA A 130 -8.14 2.41 6.50
CA ALA A 130 -8.64 1.66 7.65
C ALA A 130 -7.56 0.78 8.27
N ARG A 131 -6.75 0.09 7.46
CA ARG A 131 -5.64 -0.74 7.95
C ARG A 131 -4.56 0.09 8.64
N LEU A 132 -4.19 1.24 8.06
CA LEU A 132 -3.23 2.15 8.67
C LEU A 132 -3.75 2.73 9.99
N ALA A 133 -5.02 3.08 10.07
CA ALA A 133 -5.64 3.57 11.31
C ALA A 133 -5.65 2.50 12.42
N VAL A 134 -5.83 1.23 12.08
CA VAL A 134 -5.71 0.12 13.04
C VAL A 134 -4.29 0.01 13.55
N LEU A 135 -3.28 0.01 12.66
CA LEU A 135 -1.87 -0.05 13.05
C LEU A 135 -1.46 1.12 13.96
N GLU A 136 -1.90 2.33 13.65
CA GLU A 136 -1.60 3.50 14.48
C GLU A 136 -2.17 3.34 15.90
N ARG A 137 -3.37 2.79 16.01
CA ARG A 137 -4.02 2.56 17.30
C ARG A 137 -3.33 1.47 18.12
N GLU A 138 -2.83 0.41 17.48
CA GLU A 138 -2.12 -0.69 18.15
C GLU A 138 -0.72 -0.30 18.64
N ASN A 139 -0.12 0.75 18.04
CA ASN A 139 1.19 1.25 18.40
C ASN A 139 1.18 2.39 19.45
N ARG A 140 -0.01 2.77 19.93
CA ARG A 140 -0.20 3.74 21.03
C ARG A 140 -0.27 3.04 22.38
#